data_36721df2195a2b68c35b769e568536ee
#
_entry.id   36721df2195a2b68c35b769e568536ee
#
_cell.length_a   1.000
_cell.length_b   1.000
_cell.length_c   1.000
_cell.angle_alpha   90.00
_cell.angle_beta   90.00
_cell.angle_gamma   90.00
#
_symmetry.space_group_name_H-M   'P 1'
#
loop_
_entity.id
_entity.type
_entity.pdbx_description
1 polymer ?
#
loop_
_entity_poly.entity_id
_entity_poly.type
_entity_poly.pdbx_seq_one_letter_code
_entity_poly.pdbx_strand_id
1 'polypeptide(L)'
;VRKLLNSLLLLALFAPAARAANLEGVDLRTLLPRLPAQPIPLYTAQPEKAGYDWTGLPAYIFTEQERLSDPIVKAIDRTRRTLDVALYNLQLDDAVSALVRAKERGVKVRVIFDGAHVYPEAGKQIKAVIDSGIETRVMNGRGGTGAMHCKYALFDKTLLETGSANWSGFAESFSYENIMFAADPDLVSGYQADYEWMWSQARPAGQPQAAAAKPSAPPSDPTPDVNFNGTMLPDYVFSPRGGTEAAIIRAVDAARASVDLAMFTFTSRNIMESLKRASARGVKVKLLLFAGQKFPFFQEARAGRIELRFKPGRLEKGQMHNKFAVLDGRLLINGSYNWTGTAEDANTENTIFTMAPEYVAPYKAEFEKLSSGVKPE
;
A
#
# COMPACT_ATOMS: atom_id res chain seq x y z
N VAL A 1 9.04 42.80 3.85
CA VAL A 1 8.99 42.05 2.59
C VAL A 1 7.96 40.90 2.66
N ARG A 2 7.82 40.19 3.80
CA ARG A 2 6.83 39.10 3.96
C ARG A 2 5.36 39.56 4.04
N LYS A 3 5.07 40.79 4.37
CA LYS A 3 3.69 41.33 4.46
C LYS A 3 3.11 41.81 3.11
N LEU A 4 3.95 42.02 2.11
CA LEU A 4 3.46 42.40 0.75
C LEU A 4 3.06 41.23 -0.14
N LEU A 5 3.60 40.02 0.08
CA LEU A 5 3.23 38.86 -0.73
C LEU A 5 1.82 38.30 -0.40
N ASN A 6 1.38 38.41 0.84
CA ASN A 6 0.05 37.92 1.24
C ASN A 6 -1.11 38.82 0.77
N SER A 7 -0.83 40.08 0.42
CA SER A 7 -1.87 41.00 -0.07
C SER A 7 -2.13 40.88 -1.59
N LEU A 8 -1.20 40.30 -2.34
CA LEU A 8 -1.35 40.09 -3.79
C LEU A 8 -2.10 38.78 -4.12
N LEU A 9 -2.13 37.81 -3.23
CA LEU A 9 -2.84 36.53 -3.46
C LEU A 9 -4.36 36.61 -3.17
N LEU A 10 -4.80 37.59 -2.35
CA LEU A 10 -6.23 37.75 -2.03
C LEU A 10 -7.01 38.63 -3.01
N LEU A 11 -6.34 39.38 -3.89
CA LEU A 11 -7.00 40.25 -4.87
C LEU A 11 -7.34 39.56 -6.19
N ALA A 12 -6.92 38.33 -6.41
CA ALA A 12 -7.20 37.58 -7.65
C ALA A 12 -8.56 36.83 -7.64
N LEU A 13 -9.33 36.87 -6.54
CA LEU A 13 -10.56 36.08 -6.38
C LEU A 13 -11.87 36.86 -6.53
N PHE A 14 -11.83 38.20 -6.67
CA PHE A 14 -13.05 39.00 -6.85
C PHE A 14 -12.81 40.18 -7.77
N ALA A 15 -12.79 39.95 -9.10
CA ALA A 15 -12.97 41.02 -10.06
C ALA A 15 -13.74 40.49 -11.28
N PRO A 16 -14.83 41.15 -11.70
CA PRO A 16 -15.52 40.79 -12.94
C PRO A 16 -14.73 41.33 -14.15
N ALA A 17 -14.62 40.50 -15.16
CA ALA A 17 -14.25 40.76 -16.54
C ALA A 17 -13.54 42.09 -16.84
N ALA A 18 -12.23 42.10 -16.87
CA ALA A 18 -11.45 43.12 -17.54
C ALA A 18 -10.30 42.48 -18.33
N ARG A 19 -10.42 42.62 -19.66
CA ARG A 19 -9.42 42.51 -20.72
C ARG A 19 -8.18 41.62 -20.47
N ALA A 20 -8.13 40.54 -21.23
CA ALA A 20 -6.93 39.76 -21.49
C ALA A 20 -5.77 40.69 -21.91
N ALA A 21 -4.79 40.86 -21.05
CA ALA A 21 -3.49 41.38 -21.45
C ALA A 21 -2.74 40.26 -22.15
N ASN A 22 -2.34 40.52 -23.40
CA ASN A 22 -1.50 39.64 -24.18
C ASN A 22 -0.19 39.34 -23.45
N LEU A 23 -0.03 38.14 -22.93
CA LEU A 23 1.21 37.61 -22.38
C LEU A 23 1.91 36.73 -23.43
N GLU A 24 1.88 37.12 -24.69
CA GLU A 24 2.71 36.49 -25.72
C GLU A 24 4.16 36.82 -25.46
N GLY A 25 4.94 35.80 -25.07
CA GLY A 25 6.39 35.85 -24.92
C GLY A 25 6.97 35.58 -23.54
N VAL A 26 6.14 35.36 -22.52
CA VAL A 26 6.66 34.98 -21.19
C VAL A 26 6.58 33.45 -21.02
N ASP A 27 7.72 32.79 -21.13
CA ASP A 27 7.80 31.36 -20.79
C ASP A 27 7.70 31.20 -19.26
N LEU A 28 6.50 30.88 -18.77
CA LEU A 28 6.24 30.66 -17.35
C LEU A 28 7.10 29.55 -16.74
N ARG A 29 7.72 28.69 -17.57
CA ARG A 29 8.67 27.67 -17.11
C ARG A 29 9.98 28.25 -16.59
N THR A 30 10.33 29.47 -16.99
CA THR A 30 11.53 30.16 -16.49
C THR A 30 11.31 30.89 -15.18
N LEU A 31 10.06 31.12 -14.79
CA LEU A 31 9.69 31.80 -13.54
C LEU A 31 9.45 30.85 -12.37
N LEU A 32 9.26 29.56 -12.63
CA LEU A 32 9.22 28.56 -11.57
C LEU A 32 10.65 28.11 -11.29
N PRO A 33 11.18 28.36 -10.06
CA PRO A 33 12.43 27.73 -9.69
C PRO A 33 12.27 26.23 -9.90
N ARG A 34 13.24 25.59 -10.57
CA ARG A 34 13.34 24.12 -10.57
C ARG A 34 13.40 23.71 -9.11
N LEU A 35 12.27 23.27 -8.56
CA LEU A 35 12.28 22.66 -7.25
C LEU A 35 13.22 21.46 -7.36
N PRO A 36 14.27 21.40 -6.53
CA PRO A 36 15.09 20.20 -6.47
C PRO A 36 14.16 19.00 -6.24
N ALA A 37 14.50 17.84 -6.81
CA ALA A 37 13.78 16.61 -6.54
C ALA A 37 13.60 16.54 -5.02
N GLN A 38 12.35 16.59 -4.54
CA GLN A 38 12.08 16.61 -3.11
C GLN A 38 12.67 15.32 -2.55
N PRO A 39 13.57 15.38 -1.57
CA PRO A 39 14.06 14.17 -0.92
C PRO A 39 12.85 13.42 -0.35
N ILE A 40 12.92 12.09 -0.38
CA ILE A 40 11.91 11.25 0.27
C ILE A 40 11.73 11.77 1.70
N PRO A 41 10.49 12.11 2.11
CA PRO A 41 10.27 12.64 3.45
C PRO A 41 10.76 11.62 4.47
N LEU A 42 11.69 12.02 5.30
CA LEU A 42 12.12 11.23 6.45
C LEU A 42 11.34 11.72 7.66
N TYR A 43 10.91 10.80 8.50
CA TYR A 43 10.33 11.18 9.77
C TYR A 43 11.36 11.96 10.59
N THR A 44 11.06 13.24 10.85
CA THR A 44 11.81 14.05 11.79
C THR A 44 11.46 13.64 13.22
N ALA A 45 12.38 13.87 14.16
CA ALA A 45 12.15 13.54 15.55
C ALA A 45 10.80 14.10 16.02
N GLN A 46 9.88 13.22 16.39
CA GLN A 46 8.63 13.58 17.04
C GLN A 46 8.83 13.61 18.54
N PRO A 47 8.18 14.53 19.26
CA PRO A 47 8.36 14.62 20.69
C PRO A 47 7.92 13.34 21.40
N GLU A 48 8.60 13.04 22.47
CA GLU A 48 8.62 11.96 23.45
C GLU A 48 7.32 11.16 23.75
N LYS A 49 6.21 11.36 23.07
CA LYS A 49 4.93 10.75 23.42
C LYS A 49 4.80 9.25 23.12
N ALA A 50 5.66 8.66 22.29
CA ALA A 50 5.41 7.30 21.82
C ALA A 50 6.49 6.26 22.15
N GLY A 51 7.64 6.60 22.67
CA GLY A 51 8.68 5.62 23.05
C GLY A 51 9.34 4.87 21.89
N TYR A 52 8.95 5.10 20.63
CA TYR A 52 9.58 4.56 19.43
C TYR A 52 10.23 5.69 18.64
N ASP A 53 11.49 5.51 18.23
CA ASP A 53 12.23 6.48 17.42
C ASP A 53 12.18 6.08 15.94
N TRP A 54 11.35 6.77 15.15
CA TRP A 54 11.28 6.62 13.70
C TRP A 54 12.08 7.67 12.91
N THR A 55 12.92 8.46 13.59
CA THR A 55 13.75 9.49 12.95
C THR A 55 14.59 8.91 11.82
N GLY A 56 14.47 9.47 10.62
CA GLY A 56 15.22 9.03 9.45
C GLY A 56 14.79 7.65 8.91
N LEU A 57 13.60 7.15 9.26
CA LEU A 57 12.91 6.16 8.43
C LEU A 57 12.20 6.90 7.29
N PRO A 58 12.19 6.32 6.08
CA PRO A 58 11.46 6.90 4.96
C PRO A 58 9.96 6.73 5.17
N ALA A 59 9.16 7.69 4.67
CA ALA A 59 7.70 7.53 4.67
C ALA A 59 7.23 6.44 3.69
N TYR A 60 8.00 6.18 2.64
CA TYR A 60 7.73 5.14 1.63
C TYR A 60 9.03 4.70 0.94
N ILE A 61 9.00 3.53 0.31
CA ILE A 61 10.06 3.02 -0.58
C ILE A 61 9.39 2.47 -1.83
N PHE A 62 10.02 2.73 -2.98
CA PHE A 62 9.80 2.01 -4.23
C PHE A 62 11.06 1.23 -4.56
N THR A 63 10.92 -0.07 -4.84
CA THR A 63 12.08 -1.00 -4.92
C THR A 63 13.06 -0.71 -6.06
N GLU A 64 12.67 0.07 -7.07
CA GLU A 64 13.62 0.51 -8.11
C GLU A 64 14.46 1.72 -7.68
N GLN A 65 14.18 2.31 -6.52
CA GLN A 65 14.91 3.47 -5.98
C GLN A 65 15.82 3.06 -4.83
N GLU A 66 15.31 2.24 -3.91
CA GLU A 66 16.01 1.83 -2.69
C GLU A 66 15.69 0.38 -2.32
N ARG A 67 16.58 -0.24 -1.54
CA ARG A 67 16.35 -1.56 -0.95
C ARG A 67 15.30 -1.46 0.14
N LEU A 68 14.31 -2.36 0.12
CA LEU A 68 13.28 -2.40 1.17
C LEU A 68 13.80 -3.02 2.48
N SER A 69 14.80 -3.88 2.42
CA SER A 69 15.40 -4.53 3.59
C SER A 69 16.03 -3.54 4.56
N ASP A 70 16.69 -2.48 4.08
CA ASP A 70 17.43 -1.55 4.92
C ASP A 70 16.52 -0.80 5.93
N PRO A 71 15.41 -0.12 5.52
CA PRO A 71 14.51 0.54 6.47
C PRO A 71 13.72 -0.46 7.33
N ILE A 72 13.38 -1.64 6.82
CA ILE A 72 12.73 -2.69 7.60
C ILE A 72 13.64 -3.15 8.75
N VAL A 73 14.90 -3.48 8.46
CA VAL A 73 15.89 -3.87 9.46
C VAL A 73 16.09 -2.75 10.48
N LYS A 74 16.23 -1.50 10.01
CA LYS A 74 16.36 -0.34 10.88
C LYS A 74 15.17 -0.16 11.81
N ALA A 75 13.95 -0.38 11.32
CA ALA A 75 12.75 -0.32 12.13
C ALA A 75 12.70 -1.44 13.18
N ILE A 76 13.04 -2.67 12.81
CA ILE A 76 13.12 -3.81 13.73
C ILE A 76 14.17 -3.55 14.83
N ASP A 77 15.36 -3.08 14.45
CA ASP A 77 16.46 -2.86 15.41
C ASP A 77 16.15 -1.75 16.43
N ARG A 78 15.25 -0.83 16.11
CA ARG A 78 14.79 0.23 17.01
C ARG A 78 13.64 -0.17 17.92
N THR A 79 12.97 -1.27 17.63
CA THR A 79 11.84 -1.76 18.43
C THR A 79 12.31 -2.14 19.83
N ARG A 80 11.55 -1.76 20.86
CA ARG A 80 11.93 -1.89 22.26
C ARG A 80 10.97 -2.76 23.07
N ARG A 81 9.70 -2.89 22.69
CA ARG A 81 8.66 -3.54 23.48
C ARG A 81 7.96 -4.67 22.72
N THR A 82 7.34 -4.35 21.59
CA THR A 82 6.51 -5.29 20.84
C THR A 82 6.76 -5.18 19.35
N LEU A 83 6.81 -6.29 18.66
CA LEU A 83 6.91 -6.38 17.21
C LEU A 83 5.94 -7.46 16.73
N ASP A 84 4.90 -7.02 16.04
CA ASP A 84 3.86 -7.88 15.49
C ASP A 84 3.98 -7.89 13.96
N VAL A 85 4.20 -9.04 13.35
CA VAL A 85 4.51 -9.18 11.92
C VAL A 85 3.57 -10.17 11.26
N ALA A 86 2.89 -9.75 10.18
CA ALA A 86 2.04 -10.59 9.36
C ALA A 86 2.57 -10.63 7.93
N LEU A 87 3.12 -11.77 7.51
CA LEU A 87 3.79 -11.92 6.22
C LEU A 87 3.28 -13.13 5.44
N TYR A 88 2.84 -12.88 4.21
CA TYR A 88 2.59 -13.95 3.25
C TYR A 88 3.85 -14.80 3.02
N ASN A 89 5.00 -14.15 2.80
CA ASN A 89 6.28 -14.82 2.57
C ASN A 89 7.45 -14.02 3.16
N LEU A 90 8.47 -14.73 3.65
CA LEU A 90 9.71 -14.17 4.18
C LEU A 90 10.92 -14.88 3.56
N GLN A 91 11.79 -14.13 2.87
CA GLN A 91 13.01 -14.62 2.22
C GLN A 91 14.19 -13.64 2.34
N LEU A 92 14.11 -12.64 3.25
CA LEU A 92 15.21 -11.72 3.55
C LEU A 92 15.98 -12.22 4.76
N ASP A 93 17.23 -12.66 4.57
CA ASP A 93 18.12 -13.12 5.66
C ASP A 93 18.40 -12.00 6.67
N ASP A 94 18.54 -10.75 6.19
CA ASP A 94 18.78 -9.58 7.05
C ASP A 94 17.59 -9.31 7.98
N ALA A 95 16.35 -9.43 7.48
CA ALA A 95 15.15 -9.28 8.29
C ALA A 95 15.02 -10.41 9.33
N VAL A 96 15.32 -11.67 8.97
CA VAL A 96 15.37 -12.79 9.92
C VAL A 96 16.35 -12.49 11.05
N SER A 97 17.57 -12.07 10.69
CA SER A 97 18.62 -11.73 11.67
C SER A 97 18.17 -10.60 12.60
N ALA A 98 17.47 -9.58 12.06
CA ALA A 98 16.93 -8.47 12.85
C ALA A 98 15.81 -8.92 13.81
N LEU A 99 14.90 -9.80 13.37
CA LEU A 99 13.84 -10.38 14.21
C LEU A 99 14.45 -11.17 15.40
N VAL A 100 15.49 -11.96 15.14
CA VAL A 100 16.20 -12.72 16.18
C VAL A 100 16.86 -11.75 17.17
N ARG A 101 17.59 -10.74 16.70
CA ARG A 101 18.19 -9.72 17.57
C ARG A 101 17.15 -8.98 18.41
N ALA A 102 15.97 -8.67 17.83
CA ALA A 102 14.88 -8.04 18.58
C ALA A 102 14.42 -8.91 19.75
N LYS A 103 14.20 -10.21 19.50
CA LYS A 103 13.88 -11.19 20.56
C LYS A 103 14.98 -11.26 21.63
N GLU A 104 16.25 -11.32 21.22
CA GLU A 104 17.39 -11.38 22.15
C GLU A 104 17.50 -10.12 23.03
N ARG A 105 17.05 -8.95 22.52
CA ARG A 105 16.93 -7.73 23.32
C ARG A 105 15.73 -7.72 24.27
N GLY A 106 14.91 -8.76 24.27
CA GLY A 106 13.72 -8.89 25.13
C GLY A 106 12.45 -8.29 24.52
N VAL A 107 12.45 -7.92 23.23
CA VAL A 107 11.24 -7.49 22.51
C VAL A 107 10.29 -8.68 22.39
N LYS A 108 9.01 -8.47 22.69
CA LYS A 108 7.97 -9.47 22.42
C LYS A 108 7.71 -9.51 20.91
N VAL A 109 8.34 -10.45 20.21
CA VAL A 109 8.18 -10.66 18.77
C VAL A 109 7.15 -11.74 18.52
N ARG A 110 6.12 -11.43 17.71
CA ARG A 110 5.10 -12.37 17.24
C ARG A 110 5.02 -12.34 15.73
N VAL A 111 4.95 -13.49 15.08
CA VAL A 111 4.88 -13.57 13.61
C VAL A 111 3.75 -14.49 13.18
N ILE A 112 2.97 -14.03 12.19
CA ILE A 112 1.99 -14.86 11.47
C ILE A 112 2.49 -15.07 10.05
N PHE A 113 2.55 -16.33 9.62
CA PHE A 113 2.86 -16.69 8.23
C PHE A 113 1.67 -17.36 7.54
N ASP A 114 1.65 -17.23 6.21
CA ASP A 114 0.73 -18.01 5.39
C ASP A 114 1.07 -19.50 5.43
N GLY A 115 0.03 -20.34 5.47
CA GLY A 115 0.18 -21.78 5.60
C GLY A 115 0.89 -22.46 4.44
N ALA A 116 0.75 -21.93 3.21
CA ALA A 116 1.38 -22.52 2.03
C ALA A 116 2.92 -22.31 2.03
N HIS A 117 3.42 -21.34 2.81
CA HIS A 117 4.85 -21.11 2.98
C HIS A 117 5.48 -21.84 4.18
N VAL A 118 4.64 -22.44 5.03
CA VAL A 118 5.07 -23.22 6.21
C VAL A 118 4.91 -24.70 5.99
N TYR A 119 3.92 -25.14 5.22
CA TYR A 119 3.59 -26.56 5.04
C TYR A 119 3.60 -26.97 3.56
N PRO A 120 4.04 -28.20 3.23
CA PRO A 120 4.48 -29.25 4.17
C PRO A 120 5.85 -28.98 4.80
N GLU A 121 6.66 -28.10 4.19
CA GLU A 121 8.01 -27.75 4.64
C GLU A 121 8.23 -26.24 4.52
N ALA A 122 8.66 -25.62 5.62
CA ALA A 122 8.93 -24.20 5.65
C ALA A 122 10.19 -23.84 4.86
N GLY A 123 10.14 -22.73 4.11
CA GLY A 123 11.34 -22.17 3.51
C GLY A 123 12.41 -21.83 4.55
N LYS A 124 13.69 -21.78 4.13
CA LYS A 124 14.86 -21.60 5.00
C LYS A 124 14.68 -20.47 6.02
N GLN A 125 14.22 -19.30 5.58
CA GLN A 125 14.09 -18.10 6.41
C GLN A 125 12.94 -18.23 7.42
N ILE A 126 11.80 -18.74 6.99
CA ILE A 126 10.66 -19.01 7.89
C ILE A 126 11.04 -20.05 8.93
N LYS A 127 11.72 -21.13 8.51
CA LYS A 127 12.23 -22.14 9.42
C LYS A 127 13.18 -21.54 10.45
N ALA A 128 14.09 -20.65 10.06
CA ALA A 128 15.01 -19.99 10.97
C ALA A 128 14.28 -19.13 12.02
N VAL A 129 13.19 -18.45 11.66
CA VAL A 129 12.35 -17.72 12.62
C VAL A 129 11.70 -18.68 13.61
N ILE A 130 11.15 -19.81 13.16
CA ILE A 130 10.52 -20.83 14.02
C ILE A 130 11.58 -21.43 14.97
N ASP A 131 12.71 -21.86 14.42
CA ASP A 131 13.80 -22.50 15.19
C ASP A 131 14.43 -21.55 16.23
N SER A 132 14.39 -20.23 16.00
CA SER A 132 14.84 -19.23 16.97
C SER A 132 13.95 -19.14 18.22
N GLY A 133 12.78 -19.80 18.20
CA GLY A 133 11.79 -19.75 19.27
C GLY A 133 11.05 -18.42 19.35
N ILE A 134 10.98 -17.65 18.26
CA ILE A 134 10.04 -16.54 18.11
C ILE A 134 8.62 -17.11 18.08
N GLU A 135 7.69 -16.48 18.80
CA GLU A 135 6.30 -16.93 18.86
C GLU A 135 5.66 -16.81 17.46
N THR A 136 5.51 -17.96 16.81
CA THR A 136 5.10 -18.06 15.41
C THR A 136 3.77 -18.80 15.29
N ARG A 137 2.82 -18.18 14.60
CA ARG A 137 1.54 -18.78 14.22
C ARG A 137 1.38 -18.87 12.71
N VAL A 138 0.46 -19.72 12.28
CA VAL A 138 0.18 -19.99 10.89
C VAL A 138 -1.30 -19.81 10.64
N MET A 139 -1.63 -19.07 9.59
CA MET A 139 -3.00 -18.83 9.15
C MET A 139 -3.09 -19.02 7.64
N ASN A 140 -4.23 -19.53 7.18
CA ASN A 140 -4.62 -19.48 5.78
C ASN A 140 -5.78 -18.49 5.64
N GLY A 141 -6.13 -18.11 4.44
CA GLY A 141 -7.36 -17.40 4.17
C GLY A 141 -8.60 -18.24 4.47
N ARG A 142 -9.75 -17.67 4.18
CA ARG A 142 -11.04 -18.27 4.47
C ARG A 142 -11.27 -19.58 3.69
N GLY A 143 -11.80 -20.58 4.41
CA GLY A 143 -12.16 -21.86 3.80
C GLY A 143 -11.00 -22.73 3.35
N GLY A 144 -9.75 -22.41 3.75
CA GLY A 144 -8.57 -23.20 3.40
C GLY A 144 -8.09 -23.05 1.94
N THR A 145 -8.79 -22.27 1.13
CA THR A 145 -8.41 -22.00 -0.28
C THR A 145 -7.84 -20.59 -0.49
N GLY A 146 -8.03 -19.69 0.47
CA GLY A 146 -7.44 -18.36 0.50
C GLY A 146 -6.07 -18.35 1.18
N ALA A 147 -5.34 -17.28 1.00
CA ALA A 147 -4.04 -17.03 1.62
C ALA A 147 -4.13 -16.00 2.75
N MET A 148 -3.29 -16.11 3.75
CA MET A 148 -2.94 -14.97 4.60
C MET A 148 -1.96 -14.10 3.80
N HIS A 149 -2.50 -13.17 3.00
CA HIS A 149 -1.74 -12.46 1.99
C HIS A 149 -1.26 -11.07 2.44
N CYS A 150 -1.43 -10.73 3.72
CA CYS A 150 -0.92 -9.49 4.30
C CYS A 150 0.62 -9.40 4.26
N LYS A 151 1.14 -8.18 4.23
CA LYS A 151 2.55 -7.85 4.35
C LYS A 151 2.65 -6.57 5.17
N TYR A 152 2.64 -6.73 6.50
CA TYR A 152 2.80 -5.59 7.39
C TYR A 152 3.48 -5.95 8.70
N ALA A 153 4.04 -4.94 9.34
CA ALA A 153 4.63 -5.02 10.66
C ALA A 153 4.24 -3.82 11.52
N LEU A 154 4.02 -4.07 12.81
CA LEU A 154 3.68 -3.08 13.82
C LEU A 154 4.81 -3.00 14.85
N PHE A 155 5.45 -1.84 14.95
CA PHE A 155 6.60 -1.59 15.80
C PHE A 155 6.14 -0.79 17.03
N ASP A 156 6.29 -1.38 18.21
CA ASP A 156 5.90 -0.81 19.52
C ASP A 156 4.46 -0.26 19.58
N LYS A 157 3.57 -0.71 18.70
CA LYS A 157 2.19 -0.22 18.52
C LYS A 157 2.11 1.27 18.20
N THR A 158 3.12 1.80 17.54
CA THR A 158 3.24 3.23 17.21
C THR A 158 3.64 3.52 15.78
N LEU A 159 4.23 2.54 15.09
CA LEU A 159 4.59 2.63 13.69
C LEU A 159 4.08 1.38 12.97
N LEU A 160 3.49 1.58 11.81
CA LEU A 160 3.07 0.57 10.85
C LEU A 160 4.01 0.60 9.64
N GLU A 161 4.46 -0.55 9.17
CA GLU A 161 4.99 -0.76 7.83
C GLU A 161 4.02 -1.64 7.06
N THR A 162 3.67 -1.26 5.81
CA THR A 162 2.79 -2.04 4.94
C THR A 162 2.99 -1.66 3.47
N GLY A 163 2.50 -2.50 2.55
CA GLY A 163 2.55 -2.25 1.11
C GLY A 163 2.29 -3.49 0.28
N SER A 164 2.80 -3.47 -0.95
CA SER A 164 2.68 -4.60 -1.89
C SER A 164 3.77 -5.65 -1.68
N ALA A 165 4.91 -5.27 -1.09
CA ALA A 165 6.14 -6.06 -1.10
C ALA A 165 6.12 -7.23 -0.11
N ASN A 166 6.36 -8.44 -0.61
CA ASN A 166 6.83 -9.52 0.26
C ASN A 166 8.24 -9.19 0.78
N TRP A 167 8.56 -9.59 1.98
CA TRP A 167 9.91 -9.45 2.52
C TRP A 167 10.84 -10.50 1.87
N SER A 168 11.17 -10.28 0.60
CA SER A 168 11.94 -11.22 -0.20
C SER A 168 12.93 -10.52 -1.13
N GLY A 169 14.07 -11.17 -1.39
CA GLY A 169 15.05 -10.69 -2.36
C GLY A 169 14.48 -10.58 -3.79
N PHE A 170 13.48 -11.40 -4.12
CA PHE A 170 12.78 -11.31 -5.39
C PHE A 170 11.97 -10.00 -5.51
N ALA A 171 11.23 -9.65 -4.46
CA ALA A 171 10.49 -8.38 -4.39
C ALA A 171 11.47 -7.19 -4.49
N GLU A 172 12.54 -7.22 -3.69
CA GLU A 172 13.52 -6.14 -3.58
C GLU A 172 14.29 -5.90 -4.90
N SER A 173 14.71 -6.97 -5.59
CA SER A 173 15.68 -6.85 -6.68
C SER A 173 15.06 -6.96 -8.08
N PHE A 174 13.95 -7.67 -8.25
CA PHE A 174 13.41 -8.01 -9.57
C PHE A 174 12.07 -7.36 -9.87
N SER A 175 11.28 -7.02 -8.86
CA SER A 175 9.92 -6.53 -9.03
C SER A 175 9.80 -5.02 -8.79
N TYR A 176 8.73 -4.42 -9.32
CA TYR A 176 8.26 -3.10 -8.91
C TYR A 176 7.31 -3.28 -7.74
N GLU A 177 7.71 -2.83 -6.58
CA GLU A 177 6.99 -2.95 -5.32
C GLU A 177 7.03 -1.65 -4.55
N ASN A 178 6.17 -1.53 -3.56
CA ASN A 178 6.22 -0.45 -2.59
C ASN A 178 6.07 -0.95 -1.16
N ILE A 179 6.63 -0.20 -0.23
CA ILE A 179 6.28 -0.20 1.19
C ILE A 179 6.05 1.24 1.64
N MET A 180 5.24 1.43 2.66
CA MET A 180 5.04 2.70 3.33
C MET A 180 5.15 2.51 4.84
N PHE A 181 5.62 3.55 5.53
CA PHE A 181 5.63 3.63 6.98
C PHE A 181 4.63 4.70 7.41
N ALA A 182 3.75 4.39 8.33
CA ALA A 182 2.73 5.30 8.84
C ALA A 182 2.68 5.25 10.37
N ALA A 183 2.57 6.43 10.98
CA ALA A 183 2.51 6.60 12.42
C ALA A 183 1.19 7.24 12.89
N ASP A 184 0.19 7.26 12.02
CA ASP A 184 -1.15 7.70 12.36
C ASP A 184 -1.75 6.77 13.43
N PRO A 185 -2.21 7.27 14.59
CA PRO A 185 -2.67 6.43 15.70
C PRO A 185 -3.90 5.60 15.37
N ASP A 186 -4.85 6.12 14.59
CA ASP A 186 -6.08 5.41 14.25
C ASP A 186 -5.79 4.28 13.26
N LEU A 187 -4.94 4.55 12.26
CA LEU A 187 -4.45 3.54 11.33
C LEU A 187 -3.66 2.43 12.05
N VAL A 188 -2.72 2.79 12.93
CA VAL A 188 -1.92 1.83 13.71
C VAL A 188 -2.82 1.00 14.62
N SER A 189 -3.82 1.62 15.29
CA SER A 189 -4.79 0.92 16.14
C SER A 189 -5.65 -0.07 15.35
N GLY A 190 -6.08 0.32 14.15
CA GLY A 190 -6.85 -0.56 13.26
C GLY A 190 -6.05 -1.79 12.82
N TYR A 191 -4.80 -1.59 12.42
CA TYR A 191 -3.91 -2.71 12.07
C TYR A 191 -3.53 -3.58 13.27
N GLN A 192 -3.43 -3.00 14.47
CA GLN A 192 -3.25 -3.78 15.69
C GLN A 192 -4.49 -4.65 15.98
N ALA A 193 -5.70 -4.12 15.78
CA ALA A 193 -6.93 -4.89 15.93
C ALA A 193 -7.03 -6.03 14.92
N ASP A 194 -6.64 -5.80 13.66
CA ASP A 194 -6.56 -6.84 12.63
C ASP A 194 -5.51 -7.91 12.99
N TYR A 195 -4.34 -7.50 13.47
CA TYR A 195 -3.33 -8.45 13.91
C TYR A 195 -3.84 -9.35 15.05
N GLU A 196 -4.49 -8.79 16.07
CA GLU A 196 -5.06 -9.58 17.18
C GLU A 196 -6.21 -10.49 16.69
N TRP A 197 -7.02 -10.02 15.73
CA TRP A 197 -8.06 -10.83 15.11
C TRP A 197 -7.45 -12.04 14.37
N MET A 198 -6.42 -11.82 13.53
CA MET A 198 -5.69 -12.91 12.87
C MET A 198 -5.00 -13.83 13.87
N TRP A 199 -4.33 -13.24 14.89
CA TRP A 199 -3.64 -13.99 15.91
C TRP A 199 -4.56 -14.93 16.68
N SER A 200 -5.78 -14.51 16.97
CA SER A 200 -6.78 -15.34 17.66
C SER A 200 -7.21 -16.57 16.87
N GLN A 201 -7.13 -16.51 15.55
CA GLN A 201 -7.56 -17.57 14.63
C GLN A 201 -6.38 -18.40 14.11
N ALA A 202 -5.18 -17.84 14.12
CA ALA A 202 -3.96 -18.52 13.71
C ALA A 202 -3.56 -19.58 14.73
N ARG A 203 -3.00 -20.69 14.26
CA ARG A 203 -2.51 -21.79 15.11
C ARG A 203 -1.00 -21.71 15.29
N PRO A 204 -0.44 -22.20 16.42
CA PRO A 204 1.00 -22.30 16.57
C PRO A 204 1.65 -23.09 15.42
N ALA A 205 2.82 -22.65 14.96
CA ALA A 205 3.60 -23.41 13.99
C ALA A 205 3.95 -24.81 14.53
N GLY A 206 3.94 -25.81 13.64
CA GLY A 206 4.16 -27.22 14.02
C GLY A 206 2.92 -27.97 14.48
N GLN A 207 1.79 -27.29 14.69
CA GLN A 207 0.52 -27.99 14.97
C GLN A 207 -0.19 -28.39 13.67
N PRO A 208 -0.84 -29.58 13.62
CA PRO A 208 -1.58 -30.01 12.45
C PRO A 208 -2.73 -29.04 12.11
N GLN A 209 -3.07 -28.96 10.85
CA GLN A 209 -4.19 -28.12 10.38
C GLN A 209 -5.50 -28.69 10.94
N ALA A 210 -6.09 -27.99 11.90
CA ALA A 210 -7.46 -28.26 12.27
C ALA A 210 -8.38 -27.91 11.08
N ALA A 211 -9.54 -28.58 10.99
CA ALA A 211 -10.55 -28.20 10.00
C ALA A 211 -10.79 -26.70 10.10
N ALA A 212 -10.73 -26.03 8.95
CA ALA A 212 -10.82 -24.58 8.89
C ALA A 212 -12.12 -24.10 9.54
N ALA A 213 -12.02 -23.54 10.72
CA ALA A 213 -13.13 -22.77 11.29
C ALA A 213 -13.42 -21.62 10.32
N LYS A 214 -14.71 -21.32 10.07
CA LYS A 214 -15.03 -20.10 9.30
C LYS A 214 -14.55 -18.91 10.13
N PRO A 215 -13.59 -18.13 9.65
CA PRO A 215 -13.13 -16.97 10.41
C PRO A 215 -14.30 -16.00 10.61
N SER A 216 -14.33 -15.35 11.76
CA SER A 216 -15.18 -14.18 11.99
C SER A 216 -14.84 -13.08 10.97
N ALA A 217 -15.69 -12.09 10.81
CA ALA A 217 -15.34 -10.94 9.98
C ALA A 217 -14.11 -10.20 10.56
N PRO A 218 -13.23 -9.65 9.72
CA PRO A 218 -12.13 -8.81 10.19
C PRO A 218 -12.69 -7.53 10.85
N PRO A 219 -11.88 -6.82 11.66
CA PRO A 219 -12.29 -5.53 12.22
C PRO A 219 -12.58 -4.52 11.13
N SER A 220 -13.51 -3.65 11.36
CA SER A 220 -13.85 -2.50 10.51
C SER A 220 -13.32 -1.22 11.13
N ASP A 221 -13.10 -0.21 10.30
CA ASP A 221 -12.81 1.14 10.76
C ASP A 221 -14.03 1.74 11.48
N PRO A 222 -13.92 2.07 12.79
CA PRO A 222 -15.03 2.61 13.55
C PRO A 222 -15.21 4.12 13.35
N THR A 223 -14.23 4.82 12.83
CA THR A 223 -14.16 6.28 12.72
C THR A 223 -13.71 6.75 11.33
N PRO A 224 -14.38 6.32 10.24
CA PRO A 224 -13.98 6.68 8.90
C PRO A 224 -13.96 8.20 8.72
N ASP A 225 -12.84 8.78 8.28
CA ASP A 225 -12.68 10.24 8.15
C ASP A 225 -12.14 10.71 6.79
N VAL A 226 -11.79 9.80 5.89
CA VAL A 226 -11.31 10.14 4.55
C VAL A 226 -12.45 10.68 3.68
N ASN A 227 -12.62 12.00 3.66
CA ASN A 227 -13.65 12.66 2.86
C ASN A 227 -13.14 12.98 1.43
N PHE A 228 -13.34 12.05 0.52
CA PHE A 228 -12.96 12.20 -0.87
C PHE A 228 -14.13 12.67 -1.73
N ASN A 229 -14.06 13.91 -2.22
CA ASN A 229 -15.06 14.54 -3.08
C ASN A 229 -16.51 14.53 -2.53
N GLY A 230 -16.65 14.51 -1.20
CA GLY A 230 -17.96 14.44 -0.49
C GLY A 230 -18.40 13.02 -0.18
N THR A 231 -17.59 12.01 -0.51
CA THR A 231 -17.82 10.61 -0.13
C THR A 231 -16.92 10.24 1.04
N MET A 232 -17.51 9.80 2.13
CA MET A 232 -16.78 9.31 3.29
C MET A 232 -16.28 7.90 3.02
N LEU A 233 -14.97 7.69 3.11
CA LEU A 233 -14.28 6.43 2.95
C LEU A 233 -13.59 6.03 4.26
N PRO A 234 -13.36 4.74 4.52
CA PRO A 234 -12.57 4.29 5.65
C PRO A 234 -11.09 4.61 5.44
N ASP A 235 -10.33 4.74 6.53
CA ASP A 235 -8.88 4.87 6.50
C ASP A 235 -8.20 3.55 6.14
N TYR A 236 -8.81 2.46 6.54
CA TYR A 236 -8.37 1.10 6.25
C TYR A 236 -9.54 0.13 6.08
N VAL A 237 -9.32 -0.92 5.31
CA VAL A 237 -10.25 -2.05 5.18
C VAL A 237 -9.45 -3.34 5.10
N PHE A 238 -9.94 -4.37 5.76
CA PHE A 238 -9.34 -5.71 5.73
C PHE A 238 -10.26 -6.71 5.03
N SER A 239 -9.68 -7.72 4.40
CA SER A 239 -10.38 -8.88 3.86
C SER A 239 -10.13 -10.11 4.75
N PRO A 240 -10.95 -11.16 4.67
CA PRO A 240 -12.01 -11.39 3.69
C PRO A 240 -13.33 -10.74 4.10
N ARG A 241 -14.06 -10.23 3.12
CA ARG A 241 -15.43 -9.71 3.29
C ARG A 241 -15.58 -8.51 4.23
N GLY A 242 -14.52 -7.74 4.43
CA GLY A 242 -14.60 -6.48 5.17
C GLY A 242 -15.13 -5.30 4.34
N GLY A 243 -15.38 -5.52 3.04
CA GLY A 243 -15.95 -4.53 2.15
C GLY A 243 -14.93 -3.70 1.37
N THR A 244 -13.73 -4.25 1.15
CA THR A 244 -12.65 -3.59 0.40
C THR A 244 -13.10 -3.24 -1.02
N GLU A 245 -13.70 -4.19 -1.74
CA GLU A 245 -14.22 -3.95 -3.09
C GLU A 245 -15.26 -2.82 -3.10
N ALA A 246 -16.18 -2.81 -2.13
CA ALA A 246 -17.21 -1.77 -2.02
C ALA A 246 -16.61 -0.39 -1.72
N ALA A 247 -15.59 -0.30 -0.87
CA ALA A 247 -14.90 0.96 -0.58
C ALA A 247 -14.16 1.49 -1.81
N ILE A 248 -13.45 0.64 -2.55
CA ILE A 248 -12.80 0.99 -3.83
C ILE A 248 -13.82 1.51 -4.84
N ILE A 249 -14.97 0.83 -5.00
CA ILE A 249 -16.04 1.26 -5.91
C ILE A 249 -16.55 2.64 -5.52
N ARG A 250 -16.83 2.90 -4.23
CA ARG A 250 -17.24 4.23 -3.77
C ARG A 250 -16.21 5.31 -4.09
N ALA A 251 -14.91 5.01 -3.90
CA ALA A 251 -13.84 5.93 -4.24
C ALA A 251 -13.80 6.23 -5.75
N VAL A 252 -13.87 5.20 -6.60
CA VAL A 252 -13.88 5.35 -8.07
C VAL A 252 -15.13 6.10 -8.56
N ASP A 253 -16.29 5.82 -7.98
CA ASP A 253 -17.53 6.51 -8.33
C ASP A 253 -17.52 7.99 -7.87
N ALA A 254 -16.76 8.33 -6.82
CA ALA A 254 -16.54 9.71 -6.37
C ALA A 254 -15.48 10.48 -7.17
N ALA A 255 -14.61 9.79 -7.94
CA ALA A 255 -13.55 10.44 -8.73
C ALA A 255 -14.14 11.37 -9.80
N ARG A 256 -13.48 12.55 -9.99
CA ARG A 256 -13.93 13.62 -10.89
C ARG A 256 -12.94 13.96 -12.01
N ALA A 257 -11.67 13.65 -11.83
CA ALA A 257 -10.62 14.04 -12.79
C ALA A 257 -9.82 12.84 -13.32
N SER A 258 -9.29 11.98 -12.45
CA SER A 258 -8.45 10.86 -12.88
C SER A 258 -8.53 9.65 -11.93
N VAL A 259 -8.25 8.48 -12.51
CA VAL A 259 -7.89 7.23 -11.78
C VAL A 259 -6.63 6.67 -12.42
N ASP A 260 -5.54 6.71 -11.68
CA ASP A 260 -4.23 6.19 -12.09
C ASP A 260 -3.96 4.92 -11.26
N LEU A 261 -4.11 3.73 -11.88
CA LEU A 261 -4.01 2.41 -11.22
C LEU A 261 -2.78 1.64 -11.66
N ALA A 262 -1.90 1.27 -10.72
CA ALA A 262 -0.84 0.28 -10.90
C ALA A 262 -1.23 -1.02 -10.18
N MET A 263 -1.47 -2.11 -10.94
CA MET A 263 -2.07 -3.33 -10.38
C MET A 263 -1.44 -4.60 -10.93
N PHE A 264 -1.02 -5.48 -10.01
CA PHE A 264 -0.47 -6.79 -10.37
C PHE A 264 -1.54 -7.69 -11.00
N THR A 265 -2.65 -7.93 -10.29
CA THR A 265 -3.76 -8.75 -10.80
C THR A 265 -5.09 -8.04 -10.65
N PHE A 266 -5.82 -7.91 -11.77
CA PHE A 266 -7.13 -7.28 -11.79
C PHE A 266 -8.15 -8.15 -12.53
N THR A 267 -9.12 -8.71 -11.78
CA THR A 267 -10.19 -9.58 -12.30
C THR A 267 -11.56 -9.28 -11.69
N SER A 268 -11.69 -8.25 -10.81
CA SER A 268 -12.99 -7.86 -10.27
C SER A 268 -13.86 -7.20 -11.34
N ARG A 269 -14.99 -7.80 -11.64
CA ARG A 269 -15.97 -7.25 -12.58
C ARG A 269 -16.64 -5.98 -12.01
N ASN A 270 -16.95 -5.99 -10.72
CA ASN A 270 -17.64 -4.86 -10.08
C ASN A 270 -16.78 -3.59 -10.10
N ILE A 271 -15.48 -3.71 -9.82
CA ILE A 271 -14.55 -2.58 -9.93
C ILE A 271 -14.41 -2.16 -11.40
N MET A 272 -14.33 -3.11 -12.35
CA MET A 272 -14.27 -2.77 -13.78
C MET A 272 -15.48 -1.96 -14.23
N GLU A 273 -16.70 -2.33 -13.81
CA GLU A 273 -17.90 -1.56 -14.10
C GLU A 273 -17.87 -0.15 -13.49
N SER A 274 -17.31 0.02 -12.28
CA SER A 274 -17.14 1.36 -11.69
C SER A 274 -16.15 2.21 -12.49
N LEU A 275 -15.05 1.65 -12.98
CA LEU A 275 -14.09 2.35 -13.85
C LEU A 275 -14.72 2.75 -15.19
N LYS A 276 -15.57 1.92 -15.78
CA LYS A 276 -16.33 2.27 -16.97
C LYS A 276 -17.29 3.44 -16.72
N ARG A 277 -18.01 3.42 -15.58
CA ARG A 277 -18.86 4.55 -15.18
C ARG A 277 -18.03 5.83 -14.98
N ALA A 278 -16.87 5.75 -14.36
CA ALA A 278 -15.96 6.88 -14.18
C ALA A 278 -15.52 7.44 -15.54
N SER A 279 -15.06 6.58 -16.45
CA SER A 279 -14.69 7.00 -17.82
C SER A 279 -15.87 7.61 -18.57
N ALA A 280 -17.07 7.07 -18.46
CA ALA A 280 -18.28 7.63 -19.09
C ALA A 280 -18.64 9.04 -18.54
N ARG A 281 -18.27 9.35 -17.29
CA ARG A 281 -18.39 10.70 -16.70
C ARG A 281 -17.29 11.67 -17.17
N GLY A 282 -16.32 11.22 -17.97
CA GLY A 282 -15.17 12.01 -18.43
C GLY A 282 -13.93 11.95 -17.53
N VAL A 283 -13.92 11.07 -16.52
CA VAL A 283 -12.73 10.82 -15.69
C VAL A 283 -11.67 10.13 -16.54
N LYS A 284 -10.43 10.59 -16.47
CA LYS A 284 -9.29 9.97 -17.18
C LYS A 284 -8.86 8.72 -16.41
N VAL A 285 -9.17 7.55 -16.95
CA VAL A 285 -8.82 6.27 -16.33
C VAL A 285 -7.62 5.66 -17.04
N LYS A 286 -6.54 5.40 -16.29
CA LYS A 286 -5.31 4.77 -16.77
C LYS A 286 -4.97 3.55 -15.92
N LEU A 287 -4.78 2.41 -16.56
CA LEU A 287 -4.42 1.16 -15.91
C LEU A 287 -3.03 0.73 -16.37
N LEU A 288 -2.10 0.63 -15.44
CA LEU A 288 -0.79 0.02 -15.61
C LEU A 288 -0.82 -1.37 -14.98
N LEU A 289 -0.86 -2.41 -15.80
CA LEU A 289 -1.05 -3.79 -15.37
C LEU A 289 0.23 -4.61 -15.59
N PHE A 290 0.40 -5.68 -14.83
CA PHE A 290 1.50 -6.60 -15.05
C PHE A 290 1.33 -7.38 -16.36
N ALA A 291 2.34 -7.33 -17.23
CA ALA A 291 2.30 -7.98 -18.55
C ALA A 291 2.22 -9.51 -18.49
N GLY A 292 2.65 -10.12 -17.38
CA GLY A 292 2.60 -11.57 -17.17
C GLY A 292 1.26 -12.12 -16.68
N GLN A 293 0.25 -11.24 -16.43
CA GLN A 293 -1.07 -11.63 -15.97
C GLN A 293 -2.13 -11.44 -17.05
N LYS A 294 -3.09 -12.36 -17.11
CA LYS A 294 -4.23 -12.22 -17.99
C LYS A 294 -5.18 -11.14 -17.47
N PHE A 295 -5.49 -10.15 -18.29
CA PHE A 295 -6.51 -9.15 -18.02
C PHE A 295 -7.80 -9.48 -18.78
N PRO A 296 -8.87 -9.89 -18.09
CA PRO A 296 -10.06 -10.42 -18.75
C PRO A 296 -10.94 -9.36 -19.43
N PHE A 297 -10.74 -8.07 -19.09
CA PHE A 297 -11.59 -6.95 -19.52
C PHE A 297 -10.95 -6.08 -20.62
N PHE A 298 -10.00 -6.61 -21.38
CA PHE A 298 -9.24 -5.86 -22.37
C PHE A 298 -10.15 -5.12 -23.39
N GLN A 299 -11.09 -5.84 -23.99
CA GLN A 299 -11.99 -5.26 -24.99
C GLN A 299 -12.97 -4.26 -24.36
N GLU A 300 -13.45 -4.54 -23.16
CA GLU A 300 -14.36 -3.65 -22.43
C GLU A 300 -13.67 -2.34 -22.04
N ALA A 301 -12.40 -2.40 -21.61
CA ALA A 301 -11.60 -1.24 -21.28
C ALA A 301 -11.39 -0.34 -22.52
N ARG A 302 -11.01 -0.93 -23.64
CA ARG A 302 -10.86 -0.18 -24.91
C ARG A 302 -12.17 0.47 -25.36
N ALA A 303 -13.28 -0.26 -25.35
CA ALA A 303 -14.60 0.28 -25.69
C ALA A 303 -15.00 1.41 -24.71
N GLY A 304 -14.62 1.31 -23.45
CA GLY A 304 -14.83 2.31 -22.41
C GLY A 304 -13.84 3.48 -22.43
N ARG A 305 -12.92 3.57 -23.41
CA ARG A 305 -11.86 4.60 -23.51
C ARG A 305 -10.96 4.66 -22.27
N ILE A 306 -10.73 3.51 -21.64
CA ILE A 306 -9.80 3.36 -20.53
C ILE A 306 -8.41 3.06 -21.12
N GLU A 307 -7.41 3.87 -20.76
CA GLU A 307 -6.05 3.69 -21.22
C GLU A 307 -5.43 2.47 -20.54
N LEU A 308 -4.90 1.53 -21.34
CA LEU A 308 -4.24 0.32 -20.86
C LEU A 308 -2.75 0.37 -21.18
N ARG A 309 -1.93 -0.04 -20.22
CA ARG A 309 -0.50 -0.28 -20.39
C ARG A 309 -0.12 -1.56 -19.68
N PHE A 310 0.77 -2.35 -20.28
CA PHE A 310 1.27 -3.60 -19.68
C PHE A 310 2.76 -3.51 -19.46
N LYS A 311 3.17 -3.61 -18.19
CA LYS A 311 4.57 -3.47 -17.76
C LYS A 311 5.11 -4.81 -17.27
N PRO A 312 6.28 -5.28 -17.75
CA PRO A 312 6.99 -6.41 -17.15
C PRO A 312 7.59 -6.02 -15.79
N GLY A 313 8.30 -6.95 -15.16
CA GLY A 313 9.12 -6.64 -13.99
C GLY A 313 10.36 -5.80 -14.33
N ARG A 314 11.11 -5.44 -13.30
CA ARG A 314 12.36 -4.65 -13.44
C ARG A 314 13.46 -5.44 -14.19
N LEU A 315 13.54 -6.72 -13.88
CA LEU A 315 14.47 -7.66 -14.51
C LEU A 315 13.67 -8.84 -15.05
N GLU A 316 14.34 -9.70 -15.84
CA GLU A 316 13.78 -10.96 -16.30
C GLU A 316 13.21 -11.77 -15.11
N LYS A 317 12.03 -12.32 -15.26
CA LYS A 317 11.23 -13.00 -14.22
C LYS A 317 10.62 -12.10 -13.14
N GLY A 318 11.01 -10.83 -13.05
CA GLY A 318 10.39 -9.87 -12.11
C GLY A 318 8.95 -9.53 -12.50
N GLN A 319 8.28 -8.80 -11.62
CA GLN A 319 6.86 -8.46 -11.75
C GLN A 319 6.63 -6.95 -11.53
N MET A 320 5.65 -6.39 -12.21
CA MET A 320 5.02 -5.15 -11.79
C MET A 320 3.99 -5.54 -10.73
N HIS A 321 4.45 -5.62 -9.47
CA HIS A 321 3.68 -6.22 -8.38
C HIS A 321 2.98 -5.21 -7.48
N ASN A 322 3.03 -3.92 -7.83
CA ASN A 322 2.29 -2.88 -7.13
C ASN A 322 0.78 -3.13 -7.10
N LYS A 323 0.12 -2.62 -6.07
CA LYS A 323 -1.33 -2.65 -5.88
C LYS A 323 -1.77 -1.32 -5.28
N PHE A 324 -1.61 -0.24 -6.08
CA PHE A 324 -2.05 1.07 -5.65
C PHE A 324 -2.84 1.80 -6.73
N ALA A 325 -3.69 2.71 -6.30
CA ALA A 325 -4.38 3.65 -7.18
C ALA A 325 -4.29 5.07 -6.61
N VAL A 326 -4.09 6.05 -7.49
CA VAL A 326 -4.18 7.47 -7.14
C VAL A 326 -5.36 8.07 -7.88
N LEU A 327 -6.34 8.60 -7.13
CA LEU A 327 -7.56 9.17 -7.66
C LEU A 327 -7.51 10.71 -7.53
N ASP A 328 -7.78 11.40 -8.64
CA ASP A 328 -7.76 12.86 -8.74
C ASP A 328 -6.44 13.52 -8.26
N GLY A 329 -5.35 12.74 -8.14
CA GLY A 329 -4.10 13.18 -7.53
C GLY A 329 -4.24 13.56 -6.06
N ARG A 330 -5.26 13.08 -5.36
CA ARG A 330 -5.65 13.49 -4.00
C ARG A 330 -5.94 12.33 -3.05
N LEU A 331 -6.34 11.18 -3.54
CA LEU A 331 -6.59 9.98 -2.75
C LEU A 331 -5.64 8.88 -3.19
N LEU A 332 -4.93 8.27 -2.27
CA LEU A 332 -4.16 7.05 -2.46
C LEU A 332 -4.93 5.87 -1.86
N ILE A 333 -5.02 4.79 -2.63
CA ILE A 333 -5.44 3.46 -2.19
C ILE A 333 -4.22 2.56 -2.33
N ASN A 334 -3.76 1.91 -1.27
CA ASN A 334 -2.54 1.08 -1.27
C ASN A 334 -2.65 -0.10 -0.29
N GLY A 335 -1.92 -1.19 -0.55
CA GLY A 335 -1.86 -2.35 0.35
C GLY A 335 -1.49 -3.64 -0.35
N SER A 336 -1.90 -4.76 0.24
CA SER A 336 -1.67 -6.10 -0.30
C SER A 336 -2.73 -6.55 -1.32
N TYR A 337 -3.88 -5.88 -1.34
CA TYR A 337 -5.11 -6.29 -2.01
C TYR A 337 -5.00 -6.20 -3.53
N ASN A 338 -4.97 -7.35 -4.22
CA ASN A 338 -5.21 -7.41 -5.66
C ASN A 338 -6.70 -7.17 -5.95
N TRP A 339 -7.03 -6.47 -7.03
CA TRP A 339 -8.43 -6.18 -7.37
C TRP A 339 -9.12 -7.41 -7.97
N THR A 340 -9.33 -8.42 -7.12
CA THR A 340 -9.87 -9.73 -7.51
C THR A 340 -10.93 -10.22 -6.52
N GLY A 341 -11.85 -11.07 -6.97
CA GLY A 341 -12.82 -11.70 -6.08
C GLY A 341 -12.17 -12.59 -5.01
N THR A 342 -11.03 -13.23 -5.32
CA THR A 342 -10.29 -14.03 -4.33
C THR A 342 -9.75 -13.16 -3.18
N ALA A 343 -9.25 -11.95 -3.49
CA ALA A 343 -8.80 -11.00 -2.47
C ALA A 343 -9.95 -10.54 -1.56
N GLU A 344 -11.15 -10.33 -2.12
CA GLU A 344 -12.33 -9.93 -1.33
C GLU A 344 -12.90 -11.08 -0.50
N ASP A 345 -13.04 -12.26 -1.07
CA ASP A 345 -13.83 -13.34 -0.47
C ASP A 345 -13.04 -14.36 0.33
N ALA A 346 -11.76 -14.56 -0.02
CA ALA A 346 -10.99 -15.70 0.47
C ALA A 346 -9.68 -15.32 1.19
N ASN A 347 -8.91 -14.37 0.69
CA ASN A 347 -7.63 -13.98 1.32
C ASN A 347 -7.85 -13.09 2.54
N THR A 348 -6.90 -13.13 3.49
CA THR A 348 -6.69 -11.98 4.39
C THR A 348 -5.79 -10.98 3.68
N GLU A 349 -6.30 -9.76 3.54
CA GLU A 349 -5.63 -8.65 2.87
C GLU A 349 -5.81 -7.37 3.68
N ASN A 350 -4.98 -6.39 3.41
CA ASN A 350 -5.09 -5.04 3.97
C ASN A 350 -5.10 -3.98 2.87
N THR A 351 -5.85 -2.91 3.09
CA THR A 351 -5.94 -1.76 2.18
C THR A 351 -6.05 -0.48 3.00
N ILE A 352 -5.26 0.53 2.62
CA ILE A 352 -5.28 1.88 3.18
C ILE A 352 -5.92 2.81 2.16
N PHE A 353 -6.71 3.78 2.67
CA PHE A 353 -7.18 4.95 1.96
C PHE A 353 -6.60 6.18 2.66
N THR A 354 -5.91 7.05 1.93
CA THR A 354 -5.34 8.25 2.54
C THR A 354 -5.28 9.42 1.55
N MET A 355 -5.52 10.61 2.07
CA MET A 355 -5.36 11.86 1.34
C MET A 355 -4.12 12.64 1.79
N ALA A 356 -3.27 12.07 2.64
CA ALA A 356 -2.06 12.68 3.13
C ALA A 356 -1.06 12.97 1.98
N PRO A 357 -0.69 14.23 1.74
CA PRO A 357 0.11 14.62 0.57
C PRO A 357 1.48 13.95 0.51
N GLU A 358 2.07 13.62 1.66
CA GLU A 358 3.35 12.94 1.81
C GLU A 358 3.36 11.55 1.19
N TYR A 359 2.17 10.91 1.02
CA TYR A 359 2.03 9.64 0.32
C TYR A 359 1.44 9.83 -1.08
N VAL A 360 0.40 10.65 -1.22
CA VAL A 360 -0.32 10.81 -2.50
C VAL A 360 0.60 11.32 -3.60
N ALA A 361 1.39 12.36 -3.33
CA ALA A 361 2.24 12.98 -4.35
C ALA A 361 3.34 12.03 -4.88
N PRO A 362 4.09 11.31 -4.02
CA PRO A 362 5.09 10.36 -4.49
C PRO A 362 4.50 9.17 -5.26
N TYR A 363 3.36 8.62 -4.82
CA TYR A 363 2.72 7.50 -5.52
C TYR A 363 2.18 7.92 -6.89
N LYS A 364 1.70 9.17 -7.00
CA LYS A 364 1.35 9.74 -8.32
C LYS A 364 2.57 9.87 -9.22
N ALA A 365 3.67 10.41 -8.71
CA ALA A 365 4.92 10.52 -9.46
C ALA A 365 5.47 9.14 -9.86
N GLU A 366 5.36 8.15 -8.99
CA GLU A 366 5.75 6.78 -9.28
C GLU A 366 4.89 6.17 -10.39
N PHE A 367 3.56 6.35 -10.36
CA PHE A 367 2.69 5.91 -11.45
C PHE A 367 3.10 6.54 -12.78
N GLU A 368 3.35 7.85 -12.82
CA GLU A 368 3.79 8.56 -14.02
C GLU A 368 5.13 8.03 -14.54
N LYS A 369 6.11 7.78 -13.64
CA LYS A 369 7.40 7.19 -13.96
C LYS A 369 7.26 5.76 -14.49
N LEU A 370 6.49 4.91 -13.82
CA LEU A 370 6.27 3.52 -14.24
C LEU A 370 5.55 3.45 -15.59
N SER A 371 4.64 4.38 -15.88
CA SER A 371 3.89 4.46 -17.12
C SER A 371 4.71 5.06 -18.26
N SER A 372 5.73 5.88 -17.95
CA SER A 372 6.60 6.47 -18.97
C SER A 372 7.36 5.36 -19.72
N GLY A 373 7.46 5.48 -21.05
CA GLY A 373 8.13 4.48 -21.87
C GLY A 373 7.33 3.17 -22.13
N VAL A 374 6.15 3.02 -21.54
CA VAL A 374 5.21 1.93 -21.87
C VAL A 374 4.14 2.47 -22.80
N LYS A 375 4.03 1.90 -24.01
CA LYS A 375 3.02 2.32 -24.99
C LYS A 375 1.61 1.92 -24.52
N PRO A 376 0.60 2.79 -24.72
CA PRO A 376 -0.78 2.40 -24.57
C PRO A 376 -1.18 1.34 -25.61
N GLU A 377 -2.07 0.42 -25.21
CA GLU A 377 -2.67 -0.62 -26.05
C GLU A 377 -3.95 -0.14 -26.74
#